data_8376baf22ecc12990550818090f0227d
#
_entry.id   8376baf22ecc12990550818090f0227d
#
_cell.length_a   1.000
_cell.length_b   1.000
_cell.length_c   1.000
_cell.angle_alpha   90.00
_cell.angle_beta   90.00
_cell.angle_gamma   90.00
#
_symmetry.space_group_name_H-M   'P 1'
#
loop_
_entity.id
_entity.type
_entity.pdbx_description
1 polymer ?
#
loop_
_entity_poly.entity_id
_entity_poly.type
_entity_poly.pdbx_seq_one_letter_code
_entity_poly.pdbx_strand_id
1 'polypeptide(L)'
;MSHKHAREVAVAIKGLSIEKARDFLLAVINKKRAVPFRRYKNQVGHKADPGVMSGRYPQKTAKEFIKVLDNLESNAEYKGMDLDRLRIVNATVHKGVVVKRFIPRAMGRATPKNNVLTHVELVAQEI
;
A
#
# COMPACT_ATOMS: atom_id res chain seq x y z
N MET A 1 3.26 7.45 6.04
CA MET A 1 2.34 6.79 5.08
C MET A 1 0.98 6.61 5.72
N SER A 2 -0.09 6.86 5.00
CA SER A 2 -1.45 6.67 5.51
C SER A 2 -1.77 5.18 5.67
N HIS A 3 -2.22 4.77 6.85
CA HIS A 3 -2.60 3.37 7.08
C HIS A 3 -3.83 2.97 6.24
N LYS A 4 -4.69 3.93 5.89
CA LYS A 4 -5.87 3.68 5.05
C LYS A 4 -5.48 3.35 3.62
N HIS A 5 -4.58 4.15 3.02
CA HIS A 5 -4.06 3.87 1.68
C HIS A 5 -3.24 2.58 1.66
N ALA A 6 -2.43 2.37 2.69
CA ALA A 6 -1.61 1.16 2.80
C ALA A 6 -2.47 -0.11 2.86
N ARG A 7 -3.57 -0.09 3.59
CA ARG A 7 -4.49 -1.22 3.65
C ARG A 7 -5.08 -1.55 2.28
N GLU A 8 -5.47 -0.53 1.52
CA GLU A 8 -6.04 -0.73 0.18
C GLU A 8 -5.01 -1.32 -0.79
N VAL A 9 -3.76 -0.84 -0.74
CA VAL A 9 -2.67 -1.39 -1.55
C VAL A 9 -2.35 -2.83 -1.15
N ALA A 10 -2.32 -3.12 0.15
CA ALA A 10 -2.05 -4.46 0.66
C ALA A 10 -3.07 -5.49 0.13
N VAL A 11 -4.35 -5.13 0.16
CA VAL A 11 -5.42 -6.00 -0.39
C VAL A 11 -5.24 -6.22 -1.89
N ALA A 12 -4.81 -5.18 -2.61
CA ALA A 12 -4.64 -5.27 -4.06
C ALA A 12 -3.50 -6.21 -4.47
N ILE A 13 -2.41 -6.26 -3.70
CA ILE A 13 -1.25 -7.09 -4.03
C ILE A 13 -1.31 -8.50 -3.42
N LYS A 14 -2.21 -8.75 -2.49
CA LYS A 14 -2.34 -10.07 -1.86
C LYS A 14 -2.69 -11.12 -2.90
N GLY A 15 -1.98 -12.24 -2.87
CA GLY A 15 -2.19 -13.34 -3.81
C GLY A 15 -1.41 -13.25 -5.11
N LEU A 16 -0.69 -12.15 -5.34
CA LEU A 16 0.13 -11.99 -6.54
C LEU A 16 1.55 -12.53 -6.32
N SER A 17 2.21 -12.93 -7.42
CA SER A 17 3.64 -13.20 -7.38
C SER A 17 4.39 -11.88 -7.13
N ILE A 18 5.63 -11.98 -6.69
CA ILE A 18 6.45 -10.79 -6.40
C ILE A 18 6.59 -9.92 -7.66
N GLU A 19 6.83 -10.53 -8.82
CA GLU A 19 6.96 -9.82 -10.08
C GLU A 19 5.68 -9.08 -10.46
N LYS A 20 4.54 -9.75 -10.40
CA LYS A 20 3.25 -9.13 -10.71
C LYS A 20 2.88 -8.02 -9.73
N ALA A 21 3.20 -8.19 -8.45
CA ALA A 21 2.97 -7.16 -7.46
C ALA A 21 3.83 -5.92 -7.75
N ARG A 22 5.09 -6.11 -8.12
CA ARG A 22 5.98 -5.02 -8.50
C ARG A 22 5.47 -4.27 -9.72
N ASP A 23 5.04 -5.00 -10.75
CA ASP A 23 4.49 -4.40 -11.98
C ASP A 23 3.22 -3.59 -11.68
N PHE A 24 2.35 -4.11 -10.84
CA PHE A 24 1.15 -3.41 -10.39
C PHE A 24 1.49 -2.10 -9.69
N LEU A 25 2.44 -2.14 -8.75
CA LEU A 25 2.84 -0.95 -7.99
C LEU A 25 3.49 0.10 -8.88
N LEU A 26 4.32 -0.32 -9.84
CA LEU A 26 4.91 0.60 -10.82
C LEU A 26 3.84 1.24 -11.71
N ALA A 27 2.83 0.49 -12.11
CA ALA A 27 1.71 1.03 -12.89
C ALA A 27 0.91 2.06 -12.07
N VAL A 28 0.74 1.84 -10.78
CA VAL A 28 0.09 2.80 -9.88
C VAL A 28 0.91 4.10 -9.77
N ILE A 29 2.24 3.98 -9.63
CA ILE A 29 3.14 5.14 -9.56
C ILE A 29 3.03 5.98 -10.84
N ASN A 30 2.92 5.33 -11.99
CA ASN A 30 2.80 5.98 -13.29
C ASN A 30 1.37 6.39 -13.64
N LYS A 31 0.43 6.22 -12.72
CA LYS A 31 -1.01 6.50 -12.91
C LYS A 31 -1.63 5.76 -14.10
N LYS A 32 -1.09 4.61 -14.46
CA LYS A 32 -1.64 3.77 -15.53
C LYS A 32 -2.70 2.80 -15.01
N ARG A 33 -2.70 2.53 -13.72
CA ARG A 33 -3.64 1.63 -13.09
C ARG A 33 -4.04 2.14 -11.72
N ALA A 34 -5.34 2.14 -11.42
CA ALA A 34 -5.87 2.58 -10.14
C ALA A 34 -5.90 1.45 -9.13
N VAL A 35 -5.69 1.79 -7.85
CA VAL A 35 -5.91 0.86 -6.75
C VAL A 35 -7.39 0.95 -6.36
N PRO A 36 -8.16 -0.16 -6.36
CA PRO A 36 -9.54 -0.11 -5.91
C PRO A 36 -9.61 0.14 -4.41
N PHE A 37 -10.40 1.14 -4.03
CA PHE A 37 -10.65 1.45 -2.63
C PHE A 37 -11.97 0.80 -2.22
N ARG A 38 -11.88 -0.19 -1.35
CA ARG A 38 -13.03 -1.02 -0.98
C ARG A 38 -13.52 -0.75 0.44
N ARG A 39 -12.64 -0.40 1.36
CA ARG A 39 -12.98 -0.13 2.76
C ARG A 39 -13.05 1.36 3.06
N TYR A 40 -12.05 2.12 2.62
CA TYR A 40 -11.97 3.57 2.83
C TYR A 40 -12.37 4.31 1.56
N LYS A 41 -13.59 4.06 1.10
CA LYS A 41 -14.08 4.50 -0.22
C LYS A 41 -15.03 5.69 -0.19
N ASN A 42 -15.37 6.23 0.98
CA ASN A 42 -16.31 7.36 1.07
C ASN A 42 -15.72 8.59 0.36
N GLN A 43 -16.51 9.20 -0.52
CA GLN A 43 -16.13 10.37 -1.32
C GLN A 43 -14.96 10.11 -2.29
N VAL A 44 -14.67 8.86 -2.60
CA VAL A 44 -13.67 8.49 -3.62
C VAL A 44 -14.37 8.32 -4.96
N GLY A 45 -13.85 9.00 -5.99
CA GLY A 45 -14.41 8.91 -7.35
C GLY A 45 -14.21 7.55 -7.99
N HIS A 46 -15.09 7.23 -8.94
CA HIS A 46 -14.97 5.99 -9.70
C HIS A 46 -13.91 6.11 -10.79
N LYS A 47 -13.27 5.01 -11.13
CA LYS A 47 -12.28 4.90 -12.21
C LYS A 47 -12.77 3.96 -13.30
N ALA A 48 -12.32 4.22 -14.52
CA ALA A 48 -12.74 3.44 -15.69
C ALA A 48 -12.05 2.07 -15.80
N ASP A 49 -11.06 1.79 -14.97
CA ASP A 49 -10.32 0.52 -15.02
C ASP A 49 -11.25 -0.67 -14.72
N PRO A 50 -11.08 -1.81 -15.42
CA PRO A 50 -11.90 -2.99 -15.17
C PRO A 50 -11.80 -3.47 -13.72
N GLY A 51 -12.95 -3.75 -13.10
CA GLY A 51 -13.03 -4.24 -11.74
C GLY A 51 -12.77 -3.20 -10.65
N VAL A 52 -12.56 -1.95 -11.03
CA VAL A 52 -12.36 -0.83 -10.10
C VAL A 52 -13.60 0.05 -10.14
N MET A 53 -14.26 0.22 -9.01
CA MET A 53 -15.30 1.23 -8.86
C MET A 53 -14.69 2.50 -8.27
N SER A 54 -14.65 2.61 -6.94
CA SER A 54 -13.91 3.69 -6.28
C SER A 54 -12.41 3.37 -6.31
N GLY A 55 -11.59 4.32 -6.71
CA GLY A 55 -10.15 4.08 -6.79
C GLY A 55 -9.34 5.36 -6.82
N ARG A 56 -8.07 5.24 -6.49
CA ARG A 56 -7.09 6.33 -6.53
C ARG A 56 -5.72 5.79 -6.94
N TYR A 57 -4.78 6.70 -7.07
CA TYR A 57 -3.39 6.40 -7.41
C TYR A 57 -2.49 6.77 -6.22
N PRO A 58 -2.39 5.93 -5.18
CA PRO A 58 -1.57 6.23 -3.99
C PRO A 58 -0.09 6.03 -4.28
N GLN A 59 0.53 6.97 -5.00
CA GLN A 59 1.91 6.86 -5.47
C GLN A 59 2.93 6.74 -4.34
N LYS A 60 2.79 7.55 -3.29
CA LYS A 60 3.70 7.51 -2.14
C LYS A 60 3.65 6.13 -1.45
N THR A 61 2.46 5.62 -1.23
CA THR A 61 2.25 4.30 -0.62
C THR A 61 2.83 3.20 -1.50
N ALA A 62 2.62 3.27 -2.82
CA ALA A 62 3.16 2.28 -3.74
C ALA A 62 4.69 2.26 -3.72
N LYS A 63 5.34 3.41 -3.64
CA LYS A 63 6.81 3.49 -3.53
C LYS A 63 7.32 2.82 -2.26
N GLU A 64 6.64 3.03 -1.13
CA GLU A 64 7.03 2.40 0.13
C GLU A 64 6.82 0.88 0.08
N PHE A 65 5.75 0.41 -0.55
CA PHE A 65 5.51 -1.03 -0.73
C PHE A 65 6.57 -1.68 -1.62
N ILE A 66 7.09 -0.98 -2.62
CA ILE A 66 8.20 -1.50 -3.43
C ILE A 66 9.44 -1.74 -2.58
N LYS A 67 9.74 -0.84 -1.64
CA LYS A 67 10.86 -1.04 -0.71
C LYS A 67 10.68 -2.29 0.15
N VAL A 68 9.45 -2.54 0.61
CA VAL A 68 9.14 -3.74 1.39
C VAL A 68 9.27 -4.99 0.53
N LEU A 69 8.86 -4.94 -0.73
CA LEU A 69 9.04 -6.05 -1.68
C LEU A 69 10.52 -6.36 -1.92
N ASP A 70 11.35 -5.34 -2.06
CA ASP A 70 12.80 -5.51 -2.22
C ASP A 70 13.41 -6.22 -1.01
N ASN A 71 12.98 -5.84 0.18
CA ASN A 71 13.39 -6.50 1.42
C ASN A 71 12.93 -7.96 1.45
N LEU A 72 11.69 -8.23 1.03
CA LEU A 72 11.16 -9.59 0.96
C LEU A 72 11.96 -10.46 -0.02
N GLU A 73 12.29 -9.94 -1.20
CA GLU A 73 13.13 -10.64 -2.17
C GLU A 73 14.51 -10.98 -1.59
N SER A 74 15.15 -10.01 -0.94
CA SER A 74 16.45 -10.20 -0.33
C SER A 74 16.43 -11.29 0.74
N ASN A 75 15.39 -11.29 1.57
CA ASN A 75 15.22 -12.30 2.60
C ASN A 75 15.00 -13.69 2.00
N ALA A 76 14.23 -13.77 0.90
CA ALA A 76 13.98 -15.03 0.21
C ALA A 76 15.24 -15.59 -0.45
N GLU A 77 16.05 -14.73 -1.07
CA GLU A 77 17.34 -15.12 -1.64
C GLU A 77 18.28 -15.66 -0.58
N TYR A 78 18.33 -15.00 0.58
CA TYR A 78 19.16 -15.46 1.69
C TYR A 78 18.77 -16.87 2.16
N LYS A 79 17.48 -17.19 2.12
CA LYS A 79 16.98 -18.52 2.48
C LYS A 79 17.07 -19.54 1.34
N GLY A 80 17.57 -19.15 0.17
CA GLY A 80 17.69 -20.04 -0.98
C GLY A 80 16.37 -20.39 -1.66
N MET A 81 15.34 -19.56 -1.51
CA MET A 81 14.05 -19.78 -2.15
C MET A 81 14.06 -19.38 -3.62
N ASP A 82 13.24 -20.06 -4.42
CA ASP A 82 13.04 -19.72 -5.83
C ASP A 82 12.09 -18.52 -5.93
N LEU A 83 12.63 -17.37 -6.36
CA LEU A 83 11.86 -16.12 -6.45
C LEU A 83 10.71 -16.21 -7.44
N ASP A 84 10.86 -17.00 -8.50
CA ASP A 84 9.80 -17.14 -9.51
C ASP A 84 8.57 -17.87 -8.98
N ARG A 85 8.73 -18.62 -7.91
CA ARG A 85 7.66 -19.42 -7.29
C ARG A 85 7.08 -18.78 -6.04
N LEU A 86 7.58 -17.62 -5.62
CA LEU A 86 7.09 -16.93 -4.45
C LEU A 86 5.79 -16.18 -4.75
N ARG A 87 4.81 -16.37 -3.88
CA ARG A 87 3.56 -15.60 -3.91
C ARG A 87 3.31 -14.94 -2.57
N ILE A 88 2.76 -13.76 -2.61
CA ILE A 88 2.38 -13.04 -1.40
C ILE A 88 1.08 -13.67 -0.87
N VAL A 89 1.20 -14.41 0.22
CA VAL A 89 0.03 -15.09 0.81
C VAL A 89 -0.67 -14.23 1.84
N ASN A 90 0.03 -13.27 2.43
CA ASN A 90 -0.57 -12.35 3.39
C ASN A 90 0.10 -10.98 3.30
N ALA A 91 -0.70 -9.94 3.39
CA ALA A 91 -0.25 -8.56 3.44
C ALA A 91 -1.07 -7.85 4.51
N THR A 92 -0.42 -7.47 5.60
CA THR A 92 -1.07 -6.83 6.73
C THR A 92 -0.52 -5.44 6.96
N VAL A 93 -1.39 -4.55 7.40
CA VAL A 93 -1.05 -3.17 7.69
C VAL A 93 -1.60 -2.83 9.07
N HIS A 94 -0.74 -2.28 9.91
CA HIS A 94 -1.11 -1.89 11.27
C HIS A 94 -0.82 -0.42 11.50
N LYS A 95 -1.74 0.24 12.20
CA LYS A 95 -1.55 1.62 12.64
C LYS A 95 -0.50 1.64 13.75
N GLY A 96 0.56 2.41 13.53
CA GLY A 96 1.63 2.57 14.51
C GLY A 96 1.47 3.81 15.36
N VAL A 97 2.60 4.41 15.73
CA VAL A 97 2.62 5.62 16.55
C VAL A 97 1.99 6.78 15.78
N VAL A 98 1.15 7.56 16.45
CA VAL A 98 0.56 8.76 15.91
C VAL A 98 1.37 9.96 16.37
N VAL A 99 1.95 10.69 15.40
CA VAL A 99 2.64 11.95 15.68
C VAL A 99 1.61 13.06 15.63
N LYS A 100 1.30 13.62 16.79
CA LYS A 100 0.28 14.68 16.90
C LYS A 100 0.84 16.01 16.42
N ARG A 101 0.12 16.66 15.53
CA ARG A 101 0.43 17.99 15.01
C ARG A 101 -0.83 18.82 14.98
N PHE A 102 -0.64 20.15 14.88
CA PHE A 102 -1.72 21.10 14.79
C PHE A 102 -1.53 22.02 13.60
N ILE A 103 -2.63 22.37 12.93
CA ILE A 103 -2.64 23.36 11.87
C ILE A 103 -3.33 24.62 12.37
N PRO A 104 -2.73 25.82 12.19
CA PRO A 104 -3.44 27.08 12.49
C PRO A 104 -4.69 27.21 11.62
N ARG A 105 -5.78 27.65 12.23
CA ARG A 105 -7.03 27.94 11.55
C ARG A 105 -7.46 29.38 11.85
N ALA A 106 -8.50 29.85 11.15
CA ALA A 106 -9.07 31.16 11.37
C ALA A 106 -9.50 31.36 12.83
N MET A 107 -9.51 32.60 13.29
CA MET A 107 -9.88 33.01 14.66
C MET A 107 -8.97 32.45 15.75
N GLY A 108 -7.69 32.24 15.44
CA GLY A 108 -6.70 31.77 16.43
C GLY A 108 -6.90 30.34 16.89
N ARG A 109 -7.70 29.55 16.18
CA ARG A 109 -7.92 28.14 16.50
C ARG A 109 -6.81 27.27 15.91
N ALA A 110 -6.51 26.18 16.57
CA ALA A 110 -5.63 25.14 16.07
C ALA A 110 -6.44 23.85 15.85
N THR A 111 -6.29 23.25 14.66
CA THR A 111 -6.97 21.99 14.33
C THR A 111 -5.94 20.88 14.36
N PRO A 112 -6.23 19.71 14.99
CA PRO A 112 -5.31 18.58 14.99
C PRO A 112 -5.03 18.07 13.58
N LYS A 113 -3.75 17.86 13.27
CA LYS A 113 -3.30 17.19 12.06
C LYS A 113 -2.33 16.09 12.46
N ASN A 114 -2.87 14.90 12.62
CA ASN A 114 -2.07 13.76 13.05
C ASN A 114 -1.36 13.12 11.88
N ASN A 115 -0.09 12.75 12.09
CA ASN A 115 0.69 11.95 11.16
C ASN A 115 0.80 10.55 11.73
N VAL A 116 0.28 9.55 11.02
CA VAL A 116 0.26 8.16 11.48
C VAL A 116 1.43 7.41 10.88
N LEU A 117 2.24 6.79 11.73
CA LEU A 117 3.23 5.82 11.30
C LEU A 117 2.53 4.48 11.07
N THR A 118 2.96 3.77 10.05
CA THR A 118 2.28 2.55 9.60
C THR A 118 3.26 1.39 9.57
N HIS A 119 2.85 0.25 10.11
CA HIS A 119 3.60 -1.00 10.02
C HIS A 119 3.03 -1.84 8.88
N VAL A 120 3.92 -2.26 7.98
CA VAL A 120 3.56 -3.11 6.84
C VAL A 120 4.29 -4.44 6.98
N GLU A 121 3.55 -5.52 6.84
CA GLU A 121 4.10 -6.86 6.93
C GLU A 121 3.62 -7.67 5.73
N LEU A 122 4.58 -8.23 4.98
CA LEU A 122 4.30 -9.10 3.84
C LEU A 122 4.83 -10.49 4.14
N VAL A 123 4.00 -11.48 3.89
CA VAL A 123 4.38 -12.89 4.02
C VAL A 123 4.25 -13.53 2.65
N ALA A 124 5.32 -14.16 2.19
CA ALA A 124 5.34 -14.89 0.93
C ALA A 124 5.62 -16.35 1.18
N GLN A 125 5.07 -17.18 0.30
CA GLN A 125 5.25 -18.63 0.35
C GLN A 125 5.69 -19.12 -1.02
N GLU A 126 6.63 -20.06 -1.04
CA GLU A 126 7.03 -20.78 -2.25
C GLU A 126 5.99 -21.84 -2.57
N ILE A 127 5.49 -21.81 -3.79
CA ILE A 127 4.43 -22.73 -4.24
C ILE A 127 4.93 -23.62 -5.34
#